data_c1372706745a2ef339ef5bcf0befb022
#
_entry.id   c1372706745a2ef339ef5bcf0befb022
#
_cell.length_a   1.000
_cell.length_b   1.000
_cell.length_c   1.000
_cell.angle_alpha   90.00
_cell.angle_beta   90.00
_cell.angle_gamma   90.00
#
_symmetry.space_group_name_H-M   'P 1'
#
loop_
_entity.id
_entity.type
_entity.pdbx_description
1 polymer ?
#
loop_
_entity_poly.entity_id
_entity_poly.type
_entity_poly.pdbx_seq_one_letter_code
_entity_poly.pdbx_strand_id
1 'polypeptide(L)'
;HYRARRQRQMCIRDRLFIGRGNVVQVMEANGSLQSLGHSMGRQNYSGPIVILVDKLSASASEILAGVIQDYDRGLVVGSQTFGKGTVQRMVELSHGHIKFTEQKYYRVSGESTQNKGVEPDINLPLVFNDDEIGERSYENSLPYNYIDPIFYRSFEEIQNLDLIRTTSSNRTEANEMKIYLEAQKDFYKNEKKLNQIPLSLEQRKILKFKREESILSMENRLRVSLKLMPFETYDDFVNSDPEEISDLREEIVLKEAAEILVDSLILNQNPSRLSYILSPQ
;
A
#
# COMPACT_ATOMS: atom_id res chain seq x y z
N HIS A 1 1.29 24.98 -14.82
CA HIS A 1 0.15 25.04 -13.85
C HIS A 1 -0.22 23.68 -13.25
N TYR A 2 -0.23 22.59 -14.02
CA TYR A 2 -0.60 21.24 -13.55
C TYR A 2 0.39 20.68 -12.50
N ARG A 3 1.69 20.86 -12.69
CA ARG A 3 2.76 20.44 -11.77
C ARG A 3 2.66 21.15 -10.41
N ALA A 4 2.50 22.47 -10.41
CA ALA A 4 2.33 23.24 -9.19
C ALA A 4 1.07 22.84 -8.39
N ARG A 5 0.03 22.38 -9.09
CA ARG A 5 -1.21 21.90 -8.48
C ARG A 5 -1.04 20.54 -7.79
N ARG A 6 -0.34 19.59 -8.40
CA ARG A 6 -0.03 18.26 -7.77
C ARG A 6 0.90 18.41 -6.57
N GLN A 7 1.98 19.19 -6.70
CA GLN A 7 2.88 19.46 -5.57
C GLN A 7 2.15 20.14 -4.41
N ARG A 8 1.29 21.13 -4.69
CA ARG A 8 0.45 21.74 -3.65
C ARG A 8 -0.49 20.75 -2.99
N GLN A 9 -1.13 19.87 -3.75
CA GLN A 9 -2.08 18.90 -3.24
C GLN A 9 -1.39 17.88 -2.33
N MET A 10 -0.20 17.44 -2.67
CA MET A 10 0.65 16.56 -1.88
C MET A 10 1.05 17.26 -0.56
N CYS A 11 1.65 18.44 -0.66
CA CYS A 11 2.02 19.22 0.53
C CYS A 11 0.83 19.51 1.46
N ILE A 12 -0.37 19.80 0.95
CA ILE A 12 -1.55 20.04 1.78
C ILE A 12 -1.90 18.81 2.61
N ARG A 13 -1.88 17.63 2.02
CA ARG A 13 -2.21 16.37 2.69
C ARG A 13 -1.21 16.02 3.79
N ASP A 14 0.09 16.10 3.48
CA ASP A 14 1.15 15.76 4.42
C ASP A 14 1.15 16.71 5.63
N ARG A 15 0.83 18.01 5.42
CA ARG A 15 0.68 19.01 6.48
C ARG A 15 -0.40 18.66 7.50
N LEU A 16 -1.43 17.90 7.11
CA LEU A 16 -2.47 17.50 8.05
C LEU A 16 -1.89 16.72 9.23
N PHE A 17 -0.84 15.95 8.99
CA PHE A 17 -0.28 14.99 9.95
C PHE A 17 1.06 15.40 10.52
N ILE A 18 1.93 16.04 9.73
CA ILE A 18 3.30 16.40 10.16
C ILE A 18 3.37 17.83 10.71
N GLY A 19 2.54 18.74 10.17
CA GLY A 19 2.55 20.14 10.55
C GLY A 19 3.74 20.89 9.92
N ARG A 20 4.84 21.05 10.67
CA ARG A 20 6.05 21.74 10.21
C ARG A 20 7.16 20.74 9.93
N GLY A 21 7.87 20.92 8.82
CA GLY A 21 9.03 20.10 8.46
C GLY A 21 9.13 19.88 6.96
N ASN A 22 10.24 19.28 6.55
CA ASN A 22 10.46 18.85 5.19
C ASN A 22 9.69 17.55 4.94
N VAL A 23 9.17 17.38 3.74
CA VAL A 23 8.37 16.22 3.35
C VAL A 23 9.14 15.34 2.38
N VAL A 24 9.89 15.97 1.48
CA VAL A 24 10.58 15.28 0.40
C VAL A 24 11.76 16.12 -0.10
N GLN A 25 12.80 15.47 -0.59
CA GLN A 25 13.89 16.09 -1.31
C GLN A 25 13.73 15.76 -2.80
N VAL A 26 13.96 16.72 -3.66
CA VAL A 26 13.82 16.58 -5.11
C VAL A 26 15.15 16.94 -5.77
N MET A 27 15.68 16.03 -6.57
CA MET A 27 16.91 16.20 -7.34
C MET A 27 16.58 16.42 -8.81
N GLU A 28 17.05 17.51 -9.36
CA GLU A 28 16.98 17.84 -10.77
C GLU A 28 18.02 17.06 -11.58
N ALA A 29 17.85 17.00 -12.89
CA ALA A 29 18.80 16.33 -13.79
C ALA A 29 20.23 16.93 -13.76
N ASN A 30 20.37 18.20 -13.41
CA ASN A 30 21.66 18.88 -13.23
C ASN A 30 22.33 18.61 -11.87
N GLY A 31 21.72 17.77 -11.01
CA GLY A 31 22.20 17.44 -9.67
C GLY A 31 21.82 18.46 -8.59
N SER A 32 21.08 19.53 -8.92
CA SER A 32 20.61 20.47 -7.89
C SER A 32 19.55 19.81 -7.02
N LEU A 33 19.64 20.01 -5.69
CA LEU A 33 18.77 19.40 -4.71
C LEU A 33 17.91 20.48 -4.06
N GLN A 34 16.61 20.23 -4.00
CA GLN A 34 15.62 21.10 -3.34
C GLN A 34 14.82 20.32 -2.33
N SER A 35 14.74 20.81 -1.11
CA SER A 35 13.85 20.28 -0.08
C SER A 35 12.48 20.95 -0.14
N LEU A 36 11.42 20.16 -0.14
CA LEU A 36 10.04 20.61 -0.14
C LEU A 36 9.39 20.23 1.19
N GLY A 37 8.65 21.17 1.76
CA GLY A 37 7.96 20.97 3.03
C GLY A 37 7.22 22.22 3.50
N HIS A 38 6.96 22.30 4.79
CA HIS A 38 6.22 23.39 5.43
C HIS A 38 7.08 24.13 6.43
N SER A 39 7.25 25.43 6.21
CA SER A 39 7.99 26.31 7.13
C SER A 39 7.17 26.70 8.35
N MET A 40 5.84 26.76 8.22
CA MET A 40 4.92 27.18 9.28
C MET A 40 3.65 26.33 9.28
N GLY A 41 3.08 26.11 10.45
CA GLY A 41 1.79 25.44 10.64
C GLY A 41 1.80 24.44 11.79
N ARG A 42 0.62 24.17 12.30
CA ARG A 42 0.36 23.04 13.21
C ARG A 42 -0.18 21.89 12.39
N GLN A 43 0.08 20.67 12.84
CA GLN A 43 -0.66 19.51 12.36
C GLN A 43 -2.15 19.69 12.65
N ASN A 44 -3.00 19.32 11.71
CA ASN A 44 -4.45 19.42 11.90
C ASN A 44 -5.00 18.23 12.68
N TYR A 45 -4.30 17.10 12.59
CA TYR A 45 -4.65 15.88 13.30
C TYR A 45 -3.43 15.35 14.07
N SER A 46 -3.56 15.27 15.38
CA SER A 46 -2.51 14.80 16.31
C SER A 46 -2.79 13.41 16.92
N GLY A 47 -3.93 12.82 16.59
CA GLY A 47 -4.29 11.48 17.03
C GLY A 47 -3.42 10.38 16.39
N PRO A 48 -3.61 9.12 16.80
CA PRO A 48 -2.90 7.98 16.25
C PRO A 48 -3.24 7.74 14.78
N ILE A 49 -2.29 7.23 14.00
CA ILE A 49 -2.44 7.02 12.55
C ILE A 49 -1.88 5.65 12.18
N VAL A 50 -2.64 4.95 11.34
CA VAL A 50 -2.17 3.84 10.51
C VAL A 50 -2.39 4.22 9.04
N ILE A 51 -1.37 4.04 8.22
CA ILE A 51 -1.43 4.22 6.77
C ILE A 51 -1.41 2.85 6.12
N LEU A 52 -2.49 2.51 5.42
CA LEU A 52 -2.55 1.28 4.63
C LEU A 52 -1.89 1.50 3.26
N VAL A 53 -0.98 0.61 2.92
CA VAL A 53 -0.27 0.61 1.64
C VAL A 53 -0.25 -0.78 1.01
N ASP A 54 -0.20 -0.80 -0.29
CA ASP A 54 -0.08 -2.02 -1.08
C ASP A 54 0.88 -1.82 -2.28
N LYS A 55 1.03 -2.85 -3.08
CA LYS A 55 1.89 -2.83 -4.28
C LYS A 55 1.45 -1.82 -5.35
N LEU A 56 0.20 -1.36 -5.33
CA LEU A 56 -0.35 -0.36 -6.25
C LEU A 56 -0.18 1.06 -5.71
N SER A 57 0.18 1.21 -4.45
CA SER A 57 0.48 2.51 -3.83
C SER A 57 1.78 3.06 -4.42
N ALA A 58 1.69 4.18 -5.15
CA ALA A 58 2.79 4.71 -5.95
C ALA A 58 2.98 6.22 -5.79
N SER A 59 4.22 6.69 -6.01
CA SER A 59 4.55 8.11 -6.16
C SER A 59 4.14 8.97 -4.93
N ALA A 60 3.13 9.83 -5.07
CA ALA A 60 2.66 10.71 -3.99
C ALA A 60 2.17 9.94 -2.74
N SER A 61 1.64 8.73 -2.92
CA SER A 61 1.25 7.86 -1.80
C SER A 61 2.49 7.35 -1.06
N GLU A 62 3.56 7.04 -1.79
CA GLU A 62 4.84 6.62 -1.21
C GLU A 62 5.54 7.76 -0.45
N ILE A 63 5.39 9.01 -0.93
CA ILE A 63 5.90 10.17 -0.21
C ILE A 63 5.17 10.33 1.13
N LEU A 64 3.84 10.21 1.15
CA LEU A 64 3.08 10.28 2.40
C LEU A 64 3.45 9.14 3.35
N ALA A 65 3.46 7.89 2.88
CA ALA A 65 3.83 6.75 3.70
C ALA A 65 5.25 6.90 4.27
N GLY A 66 6.22 7.29 3.40
CA GLY A 66 7.60 7.52 3.81
C GLY A 66 7.74 8.63 4.87
N VAL A 67 7.01 9.72 4.72
CA VAL A 67 7.02 10.83 5.71
C VAL A 67 6.43 10.39 7.05
N ILE A 68 5.31 9.67 7.05
CA ILE A 68 4.71 9.15 8.28
C ILE A 68 5.69 8.23 9.02
N GLN A 69 6.39 7.38 8.29
CA GLN A 69 7.38 6.47 8.83
C GLN A 69 8.65 7.19 9.31
N ASP A 70 9.27 8.04 8.49
CA ASP A 70 10.50 8.77 8.84
C ASP A 70 10.32 9.66 10.08
N TYR A 71 9.13 10.23 10.26
CA TYR A 71 8.82 11.07 11.40
C TYR A 71 8.32 10.31 12.63
N ASP A 72 8.23 8.99 12.62
CA ASP A 72 7.59 8.19 13.67
C ASP A 72 6.17 8.69 13.99
N ARG A 73 5.47 9.22 12.98
CA ARG A 73 4.17 9.86 13.19
C ARG A 73 3.04 8.84 13.28
N GLY A 74 3.23 7.67 12.78
CA GLY A 74 2.27 6.58 12.75
C GLY A 74 2.83 5.33 12.10
N LEU A 75 2.06 4.27 12.04
CA LEU A 75 2.45 3.00 11.45
C LEU A 75 2.06 2.92 9.97
N VAL A 76 2.96 2.41 9.16
CA VAL A 76 2.71 2.02 7.77
C VAL A 76 2.45 0.52 7.74
N VAL A 77 1.27 0.11 7.30
CA VAL A 77 0.77 -1.26 7.38
C VAL A 77 0.35 -1.74 5.99
N GLY A 78 0.65 -2.97 5.65
CA GLY A 78 0.25 -3.55 4.37
C GLY A 78 1.37 -4.31 3.68
N SER A 79 1.60 -4.06 2.40
CA SER A 79 2.73 -4.64 1.65
C SER A 79 3.63 -3.56 1.07
N GLN A 80 4.83 -3.96 0.66
CA GLN A 80 5.78 -3.08 -0.02
C GLN A 80 5.12 -2.32 -1.18
N THR A 81 5.35 -1.02 -1.29
CA THR A 81 4.74 -0.18 -2.31
C THR A 81 5.37 -0.34 -3.70
N PHE A 82 4.87 0.37 -4.69
CA PHE A 82 5.24 0.24 -6.10
C PHE A 82 6.72 0.52 -6.40
N GLY A 83 7.31 1.51 -5.74
CA GLY A 83 8.71 1.89 -5.96
C GLY A 83 8.94 2.98 -7.00
N LYS A 84 7.97 3.90 -7.20
CA LYS A 84 8.12 5.00 -8.16
C LYS A 84 8.73 6.24 -7.51
N GLY A 85 10.05 6.40 -7.62
CA GLY A 85 10.84 7.51 -7.09
C GLY A 85 11.15 8.63 -8.09
N THR A 86 10.42 8.71 -9.20
CA THR A 86 10.69 9.67 -10.28
C THR A 86 9.52 10.61 -10.53
N VAL A 87 9.86 11.84 -10.96
CA VAL A 87 8.91 12.81 -11.50
C VAL A 87 9.03 12.82 -13.01
N GLN A 88 7.93 12.55 -13.69
CA GLN A 88 7.86 12.52 -15.14
C GLN A 88 7.11 13.74 -15.67
N ARG A 89 7.58 14.27 -16.79
CA ARG A 89 6.96 15.35 -17.53
C ARG A 89 6.44 14.83 -18.87
N MET A 90 5.25 15.28 -19.24
CA MET A 90 4.70 15.07 -20.55
C MET A 90 4.82 16.37 -21.34
N VAL A 91 5.38 16.28 -22.53
CA VAL A 91 5.51 17.41 -23.47
C VAL A 91 4.75 17.07 -24.74
N GLU A 92 3.92 17.99 -25.17
CA GLU A 92 3.18 17.89 -26.42
C GLU A 92 4.13 18.19 -27.60
N LEU A 93 4.05 17.39 -28.60
CA LEU A 93 4.75 17.56 -29.88
C LEU A 93 3.73 17.86 -30.98
N SER A 94 4.22 18.22 -32.17
CA SER A 94 3.35 18.43 -33.34
C SER A 94 2.47 17.20 -33.67
N HIS A 95 2.98 16.01 -33.34
CA HIS A 95 2.29 14.74 -33.53
C HIS A 95 2.51 13.85 -32.29
N GLY A 96 1.57 13.89 -31.33
CA GLY A 96 1.60 13.08 -30.12
C GLY A 96 2.29 13.75 -28.94
N HIS A 97 2.72 12.94 -27.97
CA HIS A 97 3.31 13.40 -26.72
C HIS A 97 4.56 12.58 -26.39
N ILE A 98 5.56 13.22 -25.79
CA ILE A 98 6.68 12.54 -25.19
C ILE A 98 6.59 12.63 -23.65
N LYS A 99 6.83 11.51 -22.97
CA LYS A 99 6.92 11.44 -21.52
C LYS A 99 8.34 11.03 -21.13
N PHE A 100 8.98 11.85 -20.30
CA PHE A 100 10.34 11.59 -19.85
C PHE A 100 10.50 11.92 -18.37
N THR A 101 11.52 11.29 -17.73
CA THR A 101 11.86 11.57 -16.35
C THR A 101 12.65 12.87 -16.27
N GLU A 102 12.21 13.78 -15.41
CA GLU A 102 12.79 15.11 -15.20
C GLU A 102 13.52 15.21 -13.86
N GLN A 103 13.03 14.55 -12.83
CA GLN A 103 13.56 14.63 -11.47
C GLN A 103 13.45 13.29 -10.76
N LYS A 104 14.30 13.10 -9.74
CA LYS A 104 14.14 12.06 -8.72
C LYS A 104 13.70 12.68 -7.41
N TYR A 105 12.97 11.95 -6.59
CA TYR A 105 12.68 12.38 -5.23
C TYR A 105 13.19 11.35 -4.22
N TYR A 106 13.48 11.87 -3.04
CA TYR A 106 14.05 11.14 -1.91
C TYR A 106 13.29 11.50 -0.64
N ARG A 107 13.23 10.56 0.26
CA ARG A 107 12.68 10.75 1.61
C ARG A 107 13.53 11.76 2.39
N VAL A 108 13.04 12.22 3.52
CA VAL A 108 13.83 13.09 4.43
C VAL A 108 15.04 12.35 5.01
N SER A 109 14.93 11.04 5.17
CA SER A 109 16.04 10.12 5.53
C SER A 109 17.13 10.00 4.46
N GLY A 110 16.92 10.53 3.25
CA GLY A 110 17.84 10.43 2.13
C GLY A 110 17.61 9.19 1.25
N GLU A 111 16.80 8.25 1.65
CA GLU A 111 16.46 7.07 0.85
C GLU A 111 15.56 7.44 -0.34
N SER A 112 15.77 6.76 -1.48
CA SER A 112 14.85 6.81 -2.61
C SER A 112 13.78 5.74 -2.48
N THR A 113 12.56 6.03 -2.95
CA THR A 113 11.55 4.99 -3.16
C THR A 113 11.73 4.25 -4.49
N GLN A 114 12.62 4.73 -5.36
CA GLN A 114 12.84 4.13 -6.69
C GLN A 114 13.23 2.66 -6.60
N ASN A 115 12.48 1.78 -7.23
CA ASN A 115 12.61 0.32 -7.24
C ASN A 115 12.39 -0.37 -5.89
N LYS A 116 12.64 0.32 -4.77
CA LYS A 116 12.50 -0.22 -3.42
C LYS A 116 11.09 -0.02 -2.86
N GLY A 117 10.45 1.11 -3.18
CA GLY A 117 9.19 1.50 -2.52
C GLY A 117 9.37 1.88 -1.05
N VAL A 118 8.27 1.88 -0.34
CA VAL A 118 8.22 1.97 1.13
C VAL A 118 7.89 0.59 1.66
N GLU A 119 8.76 0.06 2.50
CA GLU A 119 8.50 -1.18 3.23
C GLU A 119 7.61 -0.86 4.44
N PRO A 120 6.48 -1.55 4.63
CA PRO A 120 5.61 -1.28 5.76
C PRO A 120 6.25 -1.70 7.08
N ASP A 121 5.87 -1.02 8.15
CA ASP A 121 6.29 -1.38 9.52
C ASP A 121 5.69 -2.71 9.94
N ILE A 122 4.47 -2.99 9.50
CA ILE A 122 3.76 -4.26 9.71
C ILE A 122 3.27 -4.80 8.38
N ASN A 123 3.79 -5.96 8.00
CA ASN A 123 3.38 -6.64 6.79
C ASN A 123 2.04 -7.34 6.98
N LEU A 124 1.08 -7.03 6.11
CA LEU A 124 -0.10 -7.84 5.90
C LEU A 124 0.09 -8.69 4.64
N PRO A 125 -0.38 -9.93 4.64
CA PRO A 125 -0.26 -10.82 3.47
C PRO A 125 -1.23 -10.41 2.36
N LEU A 126 -1.07 -9.20 1.79
CA LEU A 126 -1.90 -8.69 0.70
C LEU A 126 -1.59 -9.38 -0.63
N VAL A 127 -2.58 -9.43 -1.50
CA VAL A 127 -2.62 -10.24 -2.73
C VAL A 127 -1.54 -9.89 -3.73
N PHE A 128 -1.20 -8.61 -3.83
CA PHE A 128 -0.26 -8.08 -4.82
C PHE A 128 1.16 -7.99 -4.27
N ASN A 129 1.69 -9.09 -3.76
CA ASN A 129 3.12 -9.17 -3.41
C ASN A 129 3.91 -9.81 -4.57
N ASP A 130 3.67 -9.33 -5.80
CA ASP A 130 4.26 -9.88 -7.01
C ASP A 130 5.44 -9.03 -7.47
N ASP A 131 6.57 -9.67 -7.72
CA ASP A 131 7.77 -9.03 -8.25
C ASP A 131 7.60 -8.46 -9.66
N GLU A 132 6.56 -8.88 -10.37
CA GLU A 132 6.20 -8.36 -11.69
C GLU A 132 5.45 -7.03 -11.62
N ILE A 133 4.94 -6.64 -10.43
CA ILE A 133 4.29 -5.35 -10.21
C ILE A 133 5.27 -4.42 -9.48
N GLY A 134 5.51 -3.26 -10.05
CA GLY A 134 6.39 -2.26 -9.46
C GLY A 134 7.32 -1.61 -10.48
N GLU A 135 7.97 -0.55 -10.08
CA GLU A 135 8.89 0.20 -10.95
C GLU A 135 10.06 -0.69 -11.42
N ARG A 136 10.53 -1.62 -10.57
CA ARG A 136 11.61 -2.57 -10.90
C ARG A 136 11.28 -3.56 -12.01
N SER A 137 9.99 -3.74 -12.34
CA SER A 137 9.58 -4.61 -13.44
C SER A 137 9.81 -3.99 -14.82
N TYR A 138 10.06 -2.68 -14.89
CA TYR A 138 10.38 -2.01 -16.14
C TYR A 138 11.86 -2.16 -16.49
N GLU A 139 12.15 -2.65 -17.69
CA GLU A 139 13.51 -2.89 -18.19
C GLU A 139 14.43 -1.65 -18.07
N ASN A 140 13.88 -0.46 -18.28
CA ASN A 140 14.63 0.80 -18.26
C ASN A 140 14.35 1.64 -17.01
N SER A 141 13.97 1.01 -15.88
CA SER A 141 13.79 1.73 -14.62
C SER A 141 15.13 2.31 -14.15
N LEU A 142 15.09 3.54 -13.62
CA LEU A 142 16.29 4.14 -13.04
C LEU A 142 16.71 3.39 -11.77
N PRO A 143 18.02 3.21 -11.53
CA PRO A 143 18.47 2.46 -10.37
C PRO A 143 18.13 3.18 -9.06
N TYR A 144 17.98 2.37 -7.99
CA TYR A 144 17.94 2.87 -6.62
C TYR A 144 19.24 3.60 -6.28
N ASN A 145 19.14 4.70 -5.56
CA ASN A 145 20.25 5.40 -4.94
C ASN A 145 19.76 6.16 -3.70
N TYR A 146 20.68 6.67 -2.91
CA TYR A 146 20.41 7.48 -1.73
C TYR A 146 21.22 8.77 -1.76
N ILE A 147 20.83 9.73 -0.97
CA ILE A 147 21.51 11.01 -0.75
C ILE A 147 21.62 11.27 0.75
N ASP A 148 22.32 12.31 1.13
CA ASP A 148 22.43 12.69 2.54
C ASP A 148 21.04 13.06 3.11
N PRO A 149 20.71 12.61 4.34
CA PRO A 149 19.49 12.98 5.01
C PRO A 149 19.46 14.48 5.30
N ILE A 150 18.28 15.07 5.29
CA ILE A 150 18.10 16.43 5.79
C ILE A 150 17.74 16.40 7.27
N PHE A 151 18.02 17.48 7.97
CA PHE A 151 17.62 17.58 9.37
C PHE A 151 16.08 17.57 9.48
N TYR A 152 15.55 16.66 10.28
CA TYR A 152 14.16 16.60 10.70
C TYR A 152 14.06 16.15 12.16
N ARG A 153 12.95 16.44 12.81
CA ARG A 153 12.68 16.02 14.18
C ARG A 153 11.50 15.05 14.17
N SER A 154 11.77 13.81 14.50
CA SER A 154 10.72 12.78 14.65
C SER A 154 9.83 13.06 15.86
N PHE A 155 8.66 12.45 15.86
CA PHE A 155 7.80 12.32 17.04
C PHE A 155 8.41 11.28 18.00
N GLU A 156 7.65 10.87 18.99
CA GLU A 156 8.07 9.79 19.86
C GLU A 156 8.08 8.46 19.09
N GLU A 157 9.16 7.70 19.26
CA GLU A 157 9.32 6.39 18.64
C GLU A 157 8.21 5.44 19.08
N ILE A 158 7.65 4.70 18.12
CA ILE A 158 6.62 3.70 18.39
C ILE A 158 7.24 2.51 19.08
N GLN A 159 6.88 2.30 20.34
CA GLN A 159 7.43 1.26 21.17
C GLN A 159 6.83 -0.12 20.87
N ASN A 160 7.61 -1.17 21.16
CA ASN A 160 7.15 -2.58 21.07
C ASN A 160 6.68 -3.01 19.68
N LEU A 161 7.24 -2.44 18.61
CA LEU A 161 6.85 -2.73 17.23
C LEU A 161 6.90 -4.23 16.91
N ASP A 162 7.91 -4.96 17.40
CA ASP A 162 8.03 -6.41 17.15
C ASP A 162 6.91 -7.21 17.82
N LEU A 163 6.43 -6.76 18.99
CA LEU A 163 5.29 -7.38 19.63
C LEU A 163 4.00 -7.12 18.83
N ILE A 164 3.79 -5.88 18.36
CA ILE A 164 2.65 -5.54 17.52
C ILE A 164 2.66 -6.39 16.24
N ARG A 165 3.83 -6.54 15.59
CA ARG A 165 4.01 -7.42 14.42
C ARG A 165 3.61 -8.87 14.71
N THR A 166 4.10 -9.41 15.83
CA THR A 166 3.81 -10.79 16.21
C THR A 166 2.32 -10.98 16.50
N THR A 167 1.70 -10.05 17.21
CA THR A 167 0.28 -10.11 17.55
C THR A 167 -0.59 -10.04 16.30
N SER A 168 -0.31 -9.10 15.39
CA SER A 168 -1.00 -9.00 14.10
C SER A 168 -0.81 -10.27 13.25
N SER A 169 0.40 -10.79 13.17
CA SER A 169 0.67 -12.05 12.45
C SER A 169 -0.16 -13.21 13.00
N ASN A 170 -0.23 -13.36 14.31
CA ASN A 170 -1.01 -14.42 14.95
C ASN A 170 -2.52 -14.26 14.69
N ARG A 171 -3.04 -13.03 14.72
CA ARG A 171 -4.45 -12.76 14.39
C ARG A 171 -4.75 -13.08 12.92
N THR A 172 -3.92 -12.60 12.00
CA THR A 172 -4.13 -12.82 10.56
C THR A 172 -3.99 -14.28 10.16
N GLU A 173 -3.13 -15.07 10.85
CA GLU A 173 -3.03 -16.51 10.64
C GLU A 173 -4.28 -17.29 11.07
N ALA A 174 -5.07 -16.78 12.01
CA ALA A 174 -6.21 -17.46 12.58
C ALA A 174 -7.58 -16.98 12.07
N ASN A 175 -7.62 -15.94 11.23
CA ASN A 175 -8.87 -15.29 10.86
C ASN A 175 -9.25 -15.41 9.36
N GLU A 176 -10.36 -14.82 9.00
CA GLU A 176 -10.96 -14.82 7.66
C GLU A 176 -10.04 -14.19 6.60
N MET A 177 -9.16 -13.27 7.00
CA MET A 177 -8.19 -12.64 6.10
C MET A 177 -7.28 -13.68 5.45
N LYS A 178 -6.76 -14.64 6.22
CA LYS A 178 -5.90 -15.70 5.69
C LYS A 178 -6.62 -16.53 4.63
N ILE A 179 -7.84 -16.95 4.93
CA ILE A 179 -8.66 -17.76 4.02
C ILE A 179 -8.84 -17.04 2.68
N TYR A 180 -9.20 -15.75 2.76
CA TYR A 180 -9.42 -14.93 1.58
C TYR A 180 -8.14 -14.72 0.76
N LEU A 181 -7.03 -14.37 1.42
CA LEU A 181 -5.77 -14.07 0.76
C LEU A 181 -5.11 -15.30 0.14
N GLU A 182 -5.22 -16.46 0.80
CA GLU A 182 -4.76 -17.73 0.22
C GLU A 182 -5.57 -18.08 -1.04
N ALA A 183 -6.89 -17.93 -1.00
CA ALA A 183 -7.75 -18.19 -2.15
C ALA A 183 -7.41 -17.25 -3.33
N GLN A 184 -7.19 -15.98 -3.06
CA GLN A 184 -6.76 -15.02 -4.09
C GLN A 184 -5.38 -15.35 -4.66
N LYS A 185 -4.41 -15.68 -3.81
CA LYS A 185 -3.06 -16.08 -4.22
C LYS A 185 -3.09 -17.30 -5.14
N ASP A 186 -3.88 -18.31 -4.79
CA ASP A 186 -4.05 -19.51 -5.61
C ASP A 186 -4.71 -19.19 -6.96
N PHE A 187 -5.72 -18.33 -6.96
CA PHE A 187 -6.37 -17.87 -8.19
C PHE A 187 -5.37 -17.19 -9.13
N TYR A 188 -4.65 -16.17 -8.66
CA TYR A 188 -3.66 -15.44 -9.48
C TYR A 188 -2.50 -16.34 -9.94
N LYS A 189 -2.03 -17.25 -9.09
CA LYS A 189 -1.00 -18.23 -9.46
C LYS A 189 -1.46 -19.15 -10.61
N ASN A 190 -2.73 -19.51 -10.62
CA ASN A 190 -3.29 -20.34 -11.68
C ASN A 190 -3.54 -19.54 -12.97
N GLU A 191 -4.00 -18.28 -12.87
CA GLU A 191 -4.13 -17.38 -14.02
C GLU A 191 -2.77 -17.15 -14.72
N LYS A 192 -1.69 -16.99 -13.96
CA LYS A 192 -0.32 -16.82 -14.50
C LYS A 192 0.21 -18.04 -15.27
N LYS A 193 -0.24 -19.24 -14.94
CA LYS A 193 0.15 -20.46 -15.68
C LYS A 193 -0.42 -20.48 -17.10
N LEU A 194 -1.42 -19.64 -17.39
CA LEU A 194 -2.05 -19.56 -18.70
C LEU A 194 -1.22 -18.69 -19.65
N ASN A 195 -0.06 -19.21 -20.09
CA ASN A 195 0.84 -18.50 -21.01
C ASN A 195 0.30 -18.42 -22.45
N GLN A 196 -0.76 -19.12 -22.77
CA GLN A 196 -1.34 -19.20 -24.11
C GLN A 196 -2.86 -19.16 -24.04
N ILE A 197 -3.46 -18.41 -24.94
CA ILE A 197 -4.92 -18.34 -25.11
C ILE A 197 -5.27 -19.17 -26.36
N PRO A 198 -6.10 -20.21 -26.24
CA PRO A 198 -6.49 -21.01 -27.39
C PRO A 198 -7.32 -20.18 -28.39
N LEU A 199 -7.13 -20.41 -29.67
CA LEU A 199 -7.93 -19.77 -30.72
C LEU A 199 -9.31 -20.42 -30.91
N SER A 200 -9.45 -21.68 -30.50
CA SER A 200 -10.73 -22.41 -30.57
C SER A 200 -11.78 -21.79 -29.65
N LEU A 201 -12.94 -21.45 -30.19
CA LEU A 201 -14.07 -20.89 -29.43
C LEU A 201 -14.51 -21.84 -28.29
N GLU A 202 -14.53 -23.13 -28.57
CA GLU A 202 -14.95 -24.15 -27.60
C GLU A 202 -13.99 -24.22 -26.41
N GLN A 203 -12.69 -24.25 -26.68
CA GLN A 203 -11.68 -24.22 -25.63
C GLN A 203 -11.71 -22.90 -24.83
N ARG A 204 -11.97 -21.77 -25.46
CA ARG A 204 -12.15 -20.49 -24.77
C ARG A 204 -13.37 -20.47 -23.85
N LYS A 205 -14.48 -21.08 -24.25
CA LYS A 205 -15.67 -21.23 -23.40
C LYS A 205 -15.37 -22.08 -22.17
N ILE A 206 -14.63 -23.17 -22.34
CA ILE A 206 -14.21 -24.01 -21.20
C ILE A 206 -13.29 -23.26 -20.25
N LEU A 207 -12.32 -22.50 -20.78
CA LEU A 207 -11.44 -21.68 -19.93
C LEU A 207 -12.22 -20.59 -19.19
N LYS A 208 -13.15 -19.93 -19.87
CA LYS A 208 -14.02 -18.92 -19.25
C LYS A 208 -14.83 -19.55 -18.11
N PHE A 209 -15.48 -20.67 -18.34
CA PHE A 209 -16.25 -21.37 -17.32
C PHE A 209 -15.40 -21.76 -16.09
N LYS A 210 -14.21 -22.33 -16.30
CA LYS A 210 -13.29 -22.66 -15.22
C LYS A 210 -12.85 -21.44 -14.41
N ARG A 211 -12.62 -20.31 -15.09
CA ARG A 211 -12.28 -19.05 -14.43
C ARG A 211 -13.43 -18.52 -13.58
N GLU A 212 -14.64 -18.53 -14.11
CA GLU A 212 -15.85 -18.11 -13.42
C GLU A 212 -16.11 -18.98 -12.18
N GLU A 213 -15.95 -20.30 -12.31
CA GLU A 213 -16.04 -21.24 -11.20
C GLU A 213 -14.99 -20.98 -10.11
N SER A 214 -13.75 -20.68 -10.51
CA SER A 214 -12.66 -20.35 -9.58
C SER A 214 -12.93 -19.05 -8.82
N ILE A 215 -13.42 -18.02 -9.50
CA ILE A 215 -13.79 -16.74 -8.88
C ILE A 215 -14.94 -16.95 -7.89
N LEU A 216 -16.00 -17.64 -8.30
CA LEU A 216 -17.14 -17.95 -7.44
C LEU A 216 -16.71 -18.74 -6.20
N SER A 217 -15.87 -19.75 -6.37
CA SER A 217 -15.33 -20.55 -5.25
C SER A 217 -14.55 -19.69 -4.27
N MET A 218 -13.69 -18.79 -4.77
CA MET A 218 -12.90 -17.87 -3.95
C MET A 218 -13.82 -16.94 -3.13
N GLU A 219 -14.80 -16.33 -3.77
CA GLU A 219 -15.74 -15.43 -3.12
C GLU A 219 -16.60 -16.15 -2.07
N ASN A 220 -17.11 -17.33 -2.41
CA ASN A 220 -17.91 -18.12 -1.50
C ASN A 220 -17.13 -18.62 -0.28
N ARG A 221 -15.83 -18.89 -0.41
CA ARG A 221 -14.97 -19.21 0.75
C ARG A 221 -14.92 -18.03 1.74
N LEU A 222 -14.78 -16.80 1.24
CA LEU A 222 -14.85 -15.61 2.10
C LEU A 222 -16.21 -15.46 2.74
N ARG A 223 -17.29 -15.52 1.97
CA ARG A 223 -18.68 -15.38 2.49
C ARG A 223 -18.98 -16.40 3.57
N VAL A 224 -18.62 -17.65 3.36
CA VAL A 224 -18.81 -18.72 4.38
C VAL A 224 -18.02 -18.43 5.64
N SER A 225 -16.77 -17.95 5.54
CA SER A 225 -15.97 -17.59 6.72
C SER A 225 -16.60 -16.44 7.53
N LEU A 226 -17.26 -15.52 6.85
CA LEU A 226 -18.00 -14.40 7.45
C LEU A 226 -19.44 -14.77 7.85
N LYS A 227 -19.83 -16.06 7.72
CA LYS A 227 -21.19 -16.56 8.00
C LYS A 227 -22.27 -15.93 7.11
N LEU A 228 -21.90 -15.49 5.91
CA LEU A 228 -22.81 -15.00 4.89
C LEU A 228 -23.24 -16.14 3.96
N MET A 229 -24.39 -15.98 3.32
CA MET A 229 -24.88 -16.95 2.34
C MET A 229 -23.97 -16.95 1.10
N PRO A 230 -23.49 -18.12 0.65
CA PRO A 230 -22.72 -18.21 -0.61
C PRO A 230 -23.63 -17.92 -1.81
N PHE A 231 -23.07 -17.43 -2.89
CA PHE A 231 -23.76 -17.32 -4.17
C PHE A 231 -23.93 -18.71 -4.81
N GLU A 232 -25.09 -18.95 -5.40
CA GLU A 232 -25.35 -20.24 -6.08
C GLU A 232 -24.66 -20.32 -7.43
N THR A 233 -24.65 -19.20 -8.17
CA THR A 233 -24.08 -19.13 -9.50
C THR A 233 -23.12 -17.92 -9.64
N TYR A 234 -22.27 -17.99 -10.68
CA TYR A 234 -21.41 -16.84 -11.03
C TYR A 234 -22.23 -15.63 -11.49
N ASP A 235 -23.38 -15.85 -12.11
CA ASP A 235 -24.27 -14.77 -12.52
C ASP A 235 -24.88 -14.06 -11.31
N ASP A 236 -25.23 -14.77 -10.23
CA ASP A 236 -25.69 -14.15 -8.98
C ASP A 236 -24.58 -13.27 -8.37
N PHE A 237 -23.36 -13.75 -8.39
CA PHE A 237 -22.20 -12.96 -7.94
C PHE A 237 -22.01 -11.69 -8.77
N VAL A 238 -22.04 -11.77 -10.08
CA VAL A 238 -21.81 -10.61 -10.98
C VAL A 238 -22.94 -9.59 -10.91
N ASN A 239 -24.18 -10.07 -10.66
CA ASN A 239 -25.36 -9.20 -10.56
C ASN A 239 -25.60 -8.71 -9.11
N SER A 240 -24.78 -9.13 -8.16
CA SER A 240 -24.83 -8.59 -6.79
C SER A 240 -24.29 -7.17 -6.74
N ASP A 241 -24.52 -6.47 -5.66
CA ASP A 241 -24.02 -5.10 -5.48
C ASP A 241 -22.49 -5.09 -5.44
N PRO A 242 -21.79 -4.44 -6.39
CA PRO A 242 -20.34 -4.36 -6.38
C PRO A 242 -19.78 -3.63 -5.16
N GLU A 243 -20.54 -2.70 -4.58
CA GLU A 243 -20.14 -1.97 -3.36
C GLU A 243 -20.12 -2.92 -2.16
N GLU A 244 -21.15 -3.77 -2.00
CA GLU A 244 -21.17 -4.78 -0.92
C GLU A 244 -19.96 -5.70 -0.95
N ILE A 245 -19.55 -6.16 -2.13
CA ILE A 245 -18.38 -7.05 -2.28
C ILE A 245 -17.06 -6.31 -1.99
N SER A 246 -16.93 -5.07 -2.48
CA SER A 246 -15.76 -4.23 -2.20
C SER A 246 -15.65 -3.93 -0.72
N ASP A 247 -16.76 -3.54 -0.09
CA ASP A 247 -16.82 -3.20 1.33
C ASP A 247 -16.42 -4.37 2.22
N LEU A 248 -16.87 -5.59 1.93
CA LEU A 248 -16.47 -6.78 2.69
C LEU A 248 -14.97 -7.03 2.65
N ARG A 249 -14.33 -6.82 1.49
CA ARG A 249 -12.89 -7.01 1.32
C ARG A 249 -12.09 -5.92 2.03
N GLU A 250 -12.56 -4.67 1.92
CA GLU A 250 -11.95 -3.53 2.60
C GLU A 250 -12.12 -3.63 4.11
N GLU A 251 -13.28 -4.08 4.59
CA GLU A 251 -13.58 -4.22 6.02
C GLU A 251 -12.60 -5.16 6.72
N ILE A 252 -12.23 -6.29 6.10
CA ILE A 252 -11.27 -7.24 6.69
C ILE A 252 -9.90 -6.57 6.92
N VAL A 253 -9.42 -5.81 5.94
CA VAL A 253 -8.12 -5.11 6.03
C VAL A 253 -8.20 -3.94 7.01
N LEU A 254 -9.29 -3.18 6.98
CA LEU A 254 -9.54 -2.07 7.89
C LEU A 254 -9.69 -2.53 9.34
N LYS A 255 -10.34 -3.67 9.58
CA LYS A 255 -10.46 -4.27 10.90
C LYS A 255 -9.09 -4.59 11.48
N GLU A 256 -8.24 -5.29 10.73
CA GLU A 256 -6.88 -5.60 11.21
C GLU A 256 -6.04 -4.33 11.42
N ALA A 257 -6.15 -3.34 10.53
CA ALA A 257 -5.47 -2.06 10.72
C ALA A 257 -5.94 -1.32 11.98
N ALA A 258 -7.23 -1.40 12.31
CA ALA A 258 -7.77 -0.84 13.54
C ALA A 258 -7.26 -1.59 14.79
N GLU A 259 -7.18 -2.92 14.75
CA GLU A 259 -6.60 -3.73 15.84
C GLU A 259 -5.11 -3.40 16.06
N ILE A 260 -4.33 -3.27 14.99
CA ILE A 260 -2.93 -2.82 15.06
C ILE A 260 -2.82 -1.44 15.72
N LEU A 261 -3.71 -0.53 15.36
CA LEU A 261 -3.75 0.81 15.96
C LEU A 261 -4.06 0.73 17.47
N VAL A 262 -5.01 -0.09 17.86
CA VAL A 262 -5.38 -0.32 19.27
C VAL A 262 -4.21 -0.94 20.03
N ASP A 263 -3.56 -1.96 19.48
CA ASP A 263 -2.38 -2.58 20.07
C ASP A 263 -1.26 -1.55 20.32
N SER A 264 -0.98 -0.72 19.31
CA SER A 264 0.00 0.37 19.42
C SER A 264 -0.35 1.34 20.55
N LEU A 265 -1.61 1.74 20.67
CA LEU A 265 -2.05 2.64 21.75
C LEU A 265 -1.93 2.01 23.14
N ILE A 266 -2.33 0.76 23.29
CA ILE A 266 -2.28 0.05 24.55
C ILE A 266 -0.83 -0.10 25.01
N LEU A 267 0.07 -0.47 24.12
CA LEU A 267 1.48 -0.69 24.41
C LEU A 267 2.24 0.60 24.71
N ASN A 268 1.90 1.69 24.03
CA ASN A 268 2.53 2.99 24.29
C ASN A 268 2.05 3.64 25.59
N GLN A 269 0.79 3.39 26.00
CA GLN A 269 0.24 3.95 27.24
C GLN A 269 0.59 3.14 28.49
N ASN A 270 0.73 1.83 28.36
CA ASN A 270 0.99 0.96 29.52
C ASN A 270 1.62 -0.39 29.11
N PRO A 271 2.96 -0.48 29.04
CA PRO A 271 3.67 -1.71 28.68
C PRO A 271 3.36 -2.92 29.58
N SER A 272 2.84 -2.71 30.79
CA SER A 272 2.47 -3.81 31.70
C SER A 272 1.16 -4.52 31.34
N ARG A 273 0.39 -4.03 30.38
CA ARG A 273 -0.82 -4.69 29.85
C ARG A 273 -0.56 -5.74 28.76
N LEU A 274 0.69 -6.14 28.59
CA LEU A 274 1.11 -7.24 27.70
C LEU A 274 0.26 -8.51 27.83
N SER A 275 -0.21 -8.82 29.04
CA SER A 275 -1.06 -10.00 29.29
C SER A 275 -2.43 -9.93 28.61
N TYR A 276 -2.94 -8.74 28.32
CA TYR A 276 -4.22 -8.55 27.68
C TYR A 276 -4.16 -8.82 26.17
N ILE A 277 -3.04 -8.43 25.54
CA ILE A 277 -2.82 -8.59 24.09
C ILE A 277 -2.49 -10.05 23.74
N LEU A 278 -1.82 -10.75 24.67
CA LEU A 278 -1.38 -12.15 24.48
C LEU A 278 -2.46 -13.19 24.84
N SER A 279 -3.60 -12.77 25.37
CA SER A 279 -4.72 -13.67 25.67
C SER A 279 -5.56 -13.91 24.40
N PRO A 280 -5.67 -15.14 23.91
CA PRO A 280 -6.58 -15.44 22.80
C PRO A 280 -8.02 -15.16 23.24
N GLN A 281 -8.73 -14.34 22.48
CA GLN A 281 -10.18 -14.18 22.58
C GLN A 281 -10.91 -15.25 21.80
#